data_fc0bfab764c8675b1d3915cb18ebe6f5
#
_entry.id   fc0bfab764c8675b1d3915cb18ebe6f5
#
_cell.length_a   1.000
_cell.length_b   1.000
_cell.length_c   1.000
_cell.angle_alpha   90.00
_cell.angle_beta   90.00
_cell.angle_gamma   90.00
#
_symmetry.space_group_name_H-M   'P 1'
#
loop_
_entity.id
_entity.type
_entity.pdbx_description
1 polymer ?
#
loop_
_entity_poly.entity_id
_entity_poly.type
_entity_poly.pdbx_seq_one_letter_code
_entity_poly.pdbx_strand_id
1 'polypeptide(L)'
;MTLRLFPLGRSMHVRFRSPRPSLPLFGLALASAFTAATAQAADAPKGARKSSIGIAVVALKAPYAGYDTDRLAAPIVSWEGRSFFFRGGSVGYRLHQTAQSELALTASPYVMRFKRRDSHDPQLRQLDNRSLSGMLGVSWRHQAEWGVLQANAQAEVTGHGGGFSADARYAYPIPAGRVTFMPALGVTYTSADLNDYYFGVSEREAARSGLAQYSAGSGVSPYMDIAAVMPLGPRWTATASIRRTSLADAVRDSPMTRGDHMDTAALSLSYGF
;
A
#
# COMPACT_ATOMS: atom_id res chain seq x y z
N MET A 1 -38.54 -16.37 -74.18
CA MET A 1 -37.13 -16.76 -73.99
C MET A 1 -36.63 -15.77 -72.96
N THR A 2 -36.76 -16.11 -71.64
CA THR A 2 -36.55 -15.20 -70.49
C THR A 2 -35.36 -15.73 -69.69
N LEU A 3 -34.22 -15.03 -69.78
CA LEU A 3 -33.01 -15.31 -68.99
C LEU A 3 -33.19 -14.73 -67.57
N ARG A 4 -33.10 -15.58 -66.55
CA ARG A 4 -32.98 -15.15 -65.16
C ARG A 4 -31.50 -15.07 -64.81
N LEU A 5 -31.06 -13.89 -64.44
CA LEU A 5 -29.73 -13.65 -63.83
C LEU A 5 -29.80 -13.88 -62.32
N PHE A 6 -28.90 -14.74 -61.83
CA PHE A 6 -28.63 -14.96 -60.40
C PHE A 6 -27.72 -13.86 -59.86
N PRO A 7 -27.91 -13.38 -58.62
CA PRO A 7 -26.92 -12.51 -57.98
C PRO A 7 -25.90 -13.33 -57.19
N LEU A 8 -24.64 -13.12 -57.51
CA LEU A 8 -23.47 -13.59 -56.79
C LEU A 8 -23.07 -12.60 -55.70
N GLY A 9 -22.60 -13.12 -54.58
CA GLY A 9 -21.58 -12.45 -53.77
C GLY A 9 -22.00 -11.88 -52.43
N ARG A 10 -22.14 -12.74 -51.41
CA ARG A 10 -21.98 -12.32 -50.01
C ARG A 10 -20.48 -12.31 -49.69
N SER A 11 -19.91 -11.13 -49.57
CA SER A 11 -18.55 -10.95 -49.04
C SER A 11 -18.56 -11.13 -47.51
N MET A 12 -17.90 -12.17 -47.07
CA MET A 12 -17.70 -12.49 -45.68
C MET A 12 -16.54 -11.64 -45.15
N HIS A 13 -16.85 -10.53 -44.46
CA HIS A 13 -15.84 -9.75 -43.78
C HIS A 13 -15.43 -10.46 -42.50
N VAL A 14 -14.34 -11.20 -42.54
CA VAL A 14 -13.66 -11.70 -41.37
C VAL A 14 -12.96 -10.52 -40.69
N ARG A 15 -13.53 -10.01 -39.59
CA ARG A 15 -12.86 -9.04 -38.70
C ARG A 15 -11.84 -9.77 -37.89
N PHE A 16 -10.58 -9.70 -38.24
CA PHE A 16 -9.46 -10.03 -37.35
C PHE A 16 -9.45 -9.02 -36.20
N ARG A 17 -9.92 -9.46 -35.01
CA ARG A 17 -9.68 -8.76 -33.76
C ARG A 17 -8.24 -9.08 -33.36
N SER A 18 -7.31 -8.18 -33.63
CA SER A 18 -5.98 -8.22 -33.02
C SER A 18 -6.13 -8.11 -31.49
N PRO A 19 -5.55 -9.03 -30.70
CA PRO A 19 -5.45 -8.86 -29.26
C PRO A 19 -4.50 -7.69 -29.01
N ARG A 20 -5.03 -6.58 -28.48
CA ARG A 20 -4.21 -5.52 -27.90
C ARG A 20 -3.49 -6.13 -26.71
N PRO A 21 -2.16 -6.11 -26.64
CA PRO A 21 -1.46 -6.47 -25.42
C PRO A 21 -1.82 -5.42 -24.38
N SER A 22 -2.68 -5.77 -23.43
CA SER A 22 -2.82 -5.04 -22.18
C SER A 22 -1.52 -5.30 -21.39
N LEU A 23 -0.55 -4.40 -21.55
CA LEU A 23 0.55 -4.31 -20.59
C LEU A 23 -0.09 -4.13 -19.19
N PRO A 24 0.16 -5.04 -18.25
CA PRO A 24 -0.26 -4.81 -16.89
C PRO A 24 0.58 -3.62 -16.38
N LEU A 25 -0.07 -2.50 -16.05
CA LEU A 25 0.48 -1.45 -15.22
C LEU A 25 0.66 -2.04 -13.80
N PHE A 26 1.63 -2.95 -13.67
CA PHE A 26 2.12 -3.49 -12.43
C PHE A 26 3.21 -2.56 -11.92
N GLY A 27 2.86 -1.64 -11.06
CA GLY A 27 3.96 -0.83 -10.61
C GLY A 27 3.78 0.17 -9.49
N LEU A 28 2.73 0.16 -8.67
CA LEU A 28 2.71 1.18 -7.61
C LEU A 28 1.99 0.79 -6.29
N ALA A 29 1.85 -0.48 -5.98
CA ALA A 29 0.96 -0.95 -4.90
C ALA A 29 1.64 -1.21 -3.55
N LEU A 30 2.79 -0.60 -3.24
CA LEU A 30 3.66 -1.05 -2.15
C LEU A 30 3.97 -0.03 -1.05
N ALA A 31 3.33 1.13 -1.04
CA ALA A 31 3.83 2.24 -0.22
C ALA A 31 3.57 2.13 1.29
N SER A 32 2.48 1.54 1.76
CA SER A 32 2.21 1.55 3.22
C SER A 32 2.92 0.44 3.99
N ALA A 33 3.16 -0.72 3.39
CA ALA A 33 4.07 -1.73 3.97
C ALA A 33 5.54 -1.30 3.85
N PHE A 34 5.86 -0.45 2.86
CA PHE A 34 7.19 0.07 2.58
C PHE A 34 7.57 1.29 3.40
N THR A 35 6.65 2.07 3.94
CA THR A 35 7.01 3.16 4.86
C THR A 35 7.75 2.64 6.10
N ALA A 36 7.47 1.43 6.54
CA ALA A 36 8.28 0.80 7.59
C ALA A 36 9.69 0.41 7.10
N ALA A 37 9.82 -0.16 5.89
CA ALA A 37 11.11 -0.58 5.34
C ALA A 37 11.96 0.59 4.82
N THR A 38 11.34 1.65 4.29
CA THR A 38 12.04 2.83 3.76
C THR A 38 12.35 3.88 4.82
N ALA A 39 11.60 3.92 5.91
CA ALA A 39 12.01 4.67 7.10
C ALA A 39 13.37 4.18 7.62
N GLN A 40 13.73 2.94 7.37
CA GLN A 40 15.00 2.32 7.74
C GLN A 40 16.15 2.69 6.81
N ALA A 41 15.90 3.05 5.56
CA ALA A 41 16.97 3.59 4.69
C ALA A 41 17.46 4.96 5.17
N ALA A 42 16.64 5.68 5.94
CA ALA A 42 17.04 6.93 6.60
C ALA A 42 17.75 6.70 7.95
N ASP A 43 17.69 5.50 8.54
CA ASP A 43 18.43 5.07 9.73
C ASP A 43 19.77 4.40 9.39
N ALA A 44 20.15 4.39 8.12
CA ALA A 44 21.43 3.83 7.72
C ALA A 44 22.58 4.58 8.41
N PRO A 45 23.65 3.88 8.85
CA PRO A 45 24.81 4.47 9.50
C PRO A 45 25.36 5.67 8.72
N LYS A 46 25.98 6.64 9.42
CA LYS A 46 26.68 7.76 8.80
C LYS A 46 27.56 7.23 7.66
N GLY A 47 27.21 7.52 6.41
CA GLY A 47 27.84 6.93 5.21
C GLY A 47 26.88 6.15 4.30
N ALA A 48 25.60 6.07 4.64
CA ALA A 48 24.59 5.45 3.77
C ALA A 48 24.54 6.11 2.41
N ARG A 49 24.47 5.28 1.39
CA ARG A 49 24.43 5.74 0.00
C ARG A 49 23.13 6.47 -0.25
N LYS A 50 23.22 7.60 -0.98
CA LYS A 50 22.08 8.47 -1.27
C LYS A 50 21.05 7.85 -2.21
N SER A 51 21.38 6.73 -2.86
CA SER A 51 20.51 6.08 -3.82
C SER A 51 20.62 4.57 -3.71
N SER A 52 19.50 3.88 -3.91
CA SER A 52 19.48 2.41 -3.95
C SER A 52 18.40 1.91 -4.89
N ILE A 53 18.63 0.73 -5.44
CA ILE A 53 17.65 -0.06 -6.19
C ILE A 53 17.57 -1.45 -5.57
N GLY A 54 16.42 -2.07 -5.61
CA GLY A 54 16.24 -3.38 -5.04
C GLY A 54 14.95 -4.06 -5.46
N ILE A 55 14.67 -5.16 -4.84
CA ILE A 55 13.41 -5.90 -4.96
C ILE A 55 12.83 -6.14 -3.58
N ALA A 56 11.52 -6.09 -3.48
CA ALA A 56 10.82 -6.51 -2.28
C ALA A 56 9.69 -7.48 -2.60
N VAL A 57 9.43 -8.38 -1.68
CA VAL A 57 8.27 -9.26 -1.65
C VAL A 57 7.47 -8.91 -0.41
N VAL A 58 6.19 -8.63 -0.60
CA VAL A 58 5.25 -8.33 0.47
C VAL A 58 4.14 -9.36 0.46
N ALA A 59 3.85 -9.93 1.61
CA ALA A 59 2.68 -10.75 1.88
C ALA A 59 1.71 -9.93 2.73
N LEU A 60 0.51 -9.71 2.23
CA LEU A 60 -0.56 -8.96 2.90
C LEU A 60 -1.78 -9.87 3.04
N LYS A 61 -2.21 -10.11 4.27
CA LYS A 61 -3.49 -10.71 4.56
C LYS A 61 -4.51 -9.60 4.77
N ALA A 62 -5.16 -9.19 3.66
CA ALA A 62 -6.25 -8.21 3.71
C ALA A 62 -7.41 -8.75 4.56
N PRO A 63 -8.15 -7.89 5.29
CA PRO A 63 -9.18 -8.34 6.23
C PRO A 63 -10.49 -8.78 5.57
N TYR A 64 -10.56 -8.79 4.24
CA TYR A 64 -11.79 -9.15 3.52
C TYR A 64 -12.13 -10.64 3.62
N ALA A 65 -13.41 -10.95 3.76
CA ALA A 65 -13.91 -12.33 3.80
C ALA A 65 -13.55 -13.09 2.52
N GLY A 66 -13.07 -14.34 2.68
CA GLY A 66 -12.72 -15.20 1.55
C GLY A 66 -11.51 -14.72 0.73
N TYR A 67 -10.67 -13.81 1.28
CA TYR A 67 -9.42 -13.39 0.64
C TYR A 67 -8.26 -14.26 1.08
N ASP A 68 -7.47 -14.69 0.12
CA ASP A 68 -6.17 -15.30 0.38
C ASP A 68 -5.11 -14.24 0.70
N THR A 69 -3.97 -14.69 1.20
CA THR A 69 -2.82 -13.81 1.40
C THR A 69 -2.27 -13.37 0.05
N ASP A 70 -2.40 -12.09 -0.25
CA ASP A 70 -1.77 -11.47 -1.42
C ASP A 70 -0.25 -11.48 -1.28
N ARG A 71 0.44 -11.95 -2.31
CA ARG A 71 1.90 -11.88 -2.42
C ARG A 71 2.27 -11.04 -3.61
N LEU A 72 3.01 -9.98 -3.36
CA LEU A 72 3.40 -9.02 -4.39
C LEU A 72 4.91 -8.85 -4.37
N ALA A 73 5.54 -9.06 -5.51
CA ALA A 73 6.94 -8.68 -5.72
C ALA A 73 7.01 -7.40 -6.55
N ALA A 74 7.83 -6.45 -6.13
CA ALA A 74 8.00 -5.20 -6.85
C ALA A 74 9.43 -4.66 -6.74
N PRO A 75 9.89 -3.93 -7.75
CA PRO A 75 11.12 -3.16 -7.65
C PRO A 75 10.95 -2.05 -6.61
N ILE A 76 12.01 -1.82 -5.85
CA ILE A 76 12.10 -0.67 -4.95
C ILE A 76 13.24 0.21 -5.41
N VAL A 77 12.97 1.51 -5.40
CA VAL A 77 13.96 2.54 -5.68
C VAL A 77 13.95 3.52 -4.52
N SER A 78 15.13 3.93 -4.08
CA SER A 78 15.26 5.05 -3.15
C SER A 78 16.28 6.02 -3.71
N TRP A 79 15.93 7.29 -3.66
CA TRP A 79 16.81 8.38 -4.08
C TRP A 79 16.66 9.56 -3.13
N GLU A 80 17.78 10.07 -2.67
CA GLU A 80 17.86 11.16 -1.72
C GLU A 80 18.55 12.38 -2.36
N GLY A 81 17.74 13.31 -2.88
CA GLY A 81 18.24 14.61 -3.33
C GLY A 81 18.31 15.62 -2.19
N ARG A 82 18.62 16.88 -2.51
CA ARG A 82 18.71 17.97 -1.52
C ARG A 82 17.34 18.34 -0.94
N SER A 83 16.36 18.57 -1.80
CA SER A 83 14.99 18.97 -1.42
C SER A 83 13.95 17.88 -1.72
N PHE A 84 14.13 17.12 -2.77
CA PHE A 84 13.25 16.03 -3.15
C PHE A 84 13.84 14.68 -2.75
N PHE A 85 12.96 13.75 -2.47
CA PHE A 85 13.34 12.34 -2.28
C PHE A 85 12.30 11.41 -2.89
N PHE A 86 12.75 10.19 -3.19
CA PHE A 86 11.87 9.06 -3.53
C PHE A 86 12.22 7.90 -2.62
N ARG A 87 11.24 7.38 -1.90
CA ARG A 87 11.43 6.28 -0.94
C ARG A 87 10.34 5.23 -1.13
N GLY A 88 10.66 4.13 -1.78
CA GLY A 88 9.79 2.95 -1.86
C GLY A 88 8.39 3.19 -2.42
N GLY A 89 8.20 4.11 -3.37
CA GLY A 89 6.92 4.46 -3.95
C GLY A 89 6.30 5.75 -3.44
N SER A 90 6.91 6.40 -2.43
CA SER A 90 6.55 7.74 -1.98
C SER A 90 7.51 8.78 -2.54
N VAL A 91 6.97 9.88 -3.02
CA VAL A 91 7.73 11.07 -3.41
C VAL A 91 7.57 12.10 -2.30
N GLY A 92 8.64 12.80 -1.95
CA GLY A 92 8.59 13.86 -0.94
C GLY A 92 9.40 15.08 -1.30
N TYR A 93 8.94 16.22 -0.78
CA TYR A 93 9.65 17.50 -0.81
C TYR A 93 9.91 17.97 0.63
N ARG A 94 11.18 18.11 1.00
CA ARG A 94 11.60 18.55 2.33
C ARG A 94 11.29 20.02 2.53
N LEU A 95 10.48 20.32 3.51
CA LEU A 95 10.19 21.69 3.97
C LEU A 95 11.26 22.15 4.97
N HIS A 96 11.67 21.22 5.84
CA HIS A 96 12.68 21.48 6.86
C HIS A 96 13.48 20.23 7.15
N GLN A 97 14.78 20.35 7.35
CA GLN A 97 15.66 19.25 7.70
C GLN A 97 16.77 19.72 8.63
N THR A 98 16.92 19.02 9.74
CA THR A 98 18.06 19.12 10.65
C THR A 98 18.79 17.76 10.75
N ALA A 99 19.79 17.67 11.60
CA ALA A 99 20.45 16.38 11.87
C ALA A 99 19.50 15.35 12.53
N GLN A 100 18.45 15.82 13.22
CA GLN A 100 17.56 15.00 14.01
C GLN A 100 16.12 14.97 13.48
N SER A 101 15.71 15.97 12.71
CA SER A 101 14.32 16.12 12.30
C SER A 101 14.19 16.38 10.80
N GLU A 102 13.17 15.78 10.20
CA GLU A 102 12.74 16.04 8.83
C GLU A 102 11.23 16.33 8.82
N LEU A 103 10.83 17.41 8.15
CA LEU A 103 9.45 17.74 7.81
C LEU A 103 9.33 17.81 6.29
N ALA A 104 8.38 17.10 5.71
CA ALA A 104 8.24 17.02 4.26
C ALA A 104 6.76 16.98 3.83
N LEU A 105 6.49 17.52 2.64
CA LEU A 105 5.28 17.19 1.87
C LEU A 105 5.51 15.83 1.19
N THR A 106 4.48 14.99 1.15
CA THR A 106 4.59 13.66 0.59
C THR A 106 3.40 13.32 -0.31
N ALA A 107 3.68 12.61 -1.39
CA ALA A 107 2.69 11.95 -2.22
C ALA A 107 2.97 10.44 -2.21
N SER A 108 1.95 9.64 -1.92
CA SER A 108 2.10 8.19 -1.79
C SER A 108 0.81 7.46 -2.20
N PRO A 109 0.86 6.22 -2.66
CA PRO A 109 -0.34 5.40 -2.80
C PRO A 109 -0.84 4.92 -1.42
N TYR A 110 -2.15 4.87 -1.25
CA TYR A 110 -2.82 4.12 -0.20
C TYR A 110 -3.07 2.70 -0.71
N VAL A 111 -2.42 1.72 -0.10
CA VAL A 111 -2.32 0.37 -0.68
C VAL A 111 -3.51 -0.54 -0.42
N MET A 112 -4.53 -0.08 0.31
CA MET A 112 -5.76 -0.84 0.46
C MET A 112 -6.46 -0.94 -0.88
N ARG A 113 -6.93 -2.14 -1.23
CA ARG A 113 -7.72 -2.41 -2.42
C ARG A 113 -8.66 -3.59 -2.18
N PHE A 114 -9.76 -3.61 -2.89
CA PHE A 114 -10.63 -4.76 -2.97
C PHE A 114 -10.93 -5.10 -4.43
N LYS A 115 -10.75 -6.35 -4.82
CA LYS A 115 -11.13 -6.86 -6.13
C LYS A 115 -12.07 -8.05 -5.94
N ARG A 116 -13.32 -7.89 -6.34
CA ARG A 116 -14.35 -8.93 -6.20
C ARG A 116 -13.93 -10.31 -6.71
N ARG A 117 -13.10 -10.38 -7.75
CA ARG A 117 -12.63 -11.64 -8.36
C ARG A 117 -11.64 -12.40 -7.47
N ASP A 118 -10.97 -11.69 -6.54
CA ASP A 118 -9.94 -12.25 -5.68
C ASP A 118 -10.55 -12.82 -4.37
N SER A 119 -11.87 -12.63 -4.16
CA SER A 119 -12.61 -13.22 -3.04
C SER A 119 -13.21 -14.57 -3.43
N HIS A 120 -13.13 -15.54 -2.52
CA HIS A 120 -13.85 -16.83 -2.59
C HIS A 120 -15.25 -16.75 -1.99
N ASP A 121 -15.59 -15.65 -1.32
CA ASP A 121 -16.93 -15.42 -0.77
C ASP A 121 -17.93 -15.04 -1.89
N PRO A 122 -19.03 -15.78 -2.09
CA PRO A 122 -19.99 -15.52 -3.16
C PRO A 122 -20.68 -14.15 -3.05
N GLN A 123 -20.89 -13.64 -1.84
CA GLN A 123 -21.53 -12.35 -1.60
C GLN A 123 -20.55 -11.20 -1.93
N LEU A 124 -19.29 -11.30 -1.49
CA LEU A 124 -18.26 -10.31 -1.82
C LEU A 124 -17.97 -10.24 -3.32
N ARG A 125 -18.12 -11.34 -4.06
CA ARG A 125 -17.94 -11.34 -5.53
C ARG A 125 -18.97 -10.49 -6.27
N GLN A 126 -20.04 -10.07 -5.62
CA GLN A 126 -21.08 -9.22 -6.18
C GLN A 126 -20.86 -7.74 -5.86
N LEU A 127 -19.88 -7.38 -5.05
CA LEU A 127 -19.54 -6.00 -4.72
C LEU A 127 -18.74 -5.32 -5.84
N ASP A 128 -18.67 -4.01 -5.79
CA ASP A 128 -17.82 -3.23 -6.69
C ASP A 128 -16.36 -3.29 -6.26
N ASN A 129 -15.46 -3.16 -7.20
CA ASN A 129 -14.04 -3.10 -6.88
C ASN A 129 -13.69 -1.78 -6.17
N ARG A 130 -12.76 -1.82 -5.23
CA ARG A 130 -12.15 -0.64 -4.62
C ARG A 130 -10.70 -0.51 -5.13
N SER A 131 -10.42 0.58 -5.79
CA SER A 131 -9.10 0.86 -6.36
C SER A 131 -8.15 1.43 -5.31
N LEU A 132 -6.86 1.40 -5.62
CA LEU A 132 -5.86 2.13 -4.84
C LEU A 132 -6.14 3.62 -4.92
N SER A 133 -5.91 4.33 -3.83
CA SER A 133 -6.02 5.80 -3.77
C SER A 133 -4.66 6.46 -3.78
N GLY A 134 -4.56 7.65 -4.37
CA GLY A 134 -3.42 8.53 -4.22
C GLY A 134 -3.61 9.46 -3.02
N MET A 135 -2.58 9.60 -2.20
CA MET A 135 -2.59 10.41 -0.99
C MET A 135 -1.58 11.55 -1.11
N LEU A 136 -1.98 12.75 -0.69
CA LEU A 136 -1.07 13.88 -0.46
C LEU A 136 -1.10 14.26 1.01
N GLY A 137 0.06 14.62 1.57
CA GLY A 137 0.11 14.95 2.98
C GLY A 137 1.42 15.50 3.47
N VAL A 138 1.56 15.52 4.78
CA VAL A 138 2.74 15.96 5.51
C VAL A 138 3.28 14.81 6.33
N SER A 139 4.59 14.61 6.29
CA SER A 139 5.31 13.68 7.16
C SER A 139 6.31 14.42 8.03
N TRP A 140 6.40 13.99 9.27
CA TRP A 140 7.41 14.44 10.21
C TRP A 140 8.12 13.25 10.81
N ARG A 141 9.44 13.34 10.95
CA ARG A 141 10.31 12.36 11.58
C ARG A 141 11.26 13.05 12.52
N HIS A 142 11.44 12.48 13.69
CA HIS A 142 12.45 12.92 14.66
C HIS A 142 13.20 11.72 15.18
N GLN A 143 14.54 11.80 15.17
CA GLN A 143 15.44 10.76 15.65
C GLN A 143 16.31 11.32 16.77
N ALA A 144 16.33 10.59 17.90
CA ALA A 144 17.13 10.90 19.05
C ALA A 144 17.73 9.61 19.64
N GLU A 145 18.53 9.73 20.69
CA GLU A 145 19.10 8.55 21.37
C GLU A 145 18.05 7.62 21.97
N TRP A 146 16.89 8.17 22.35
CA TRP A 146 15.76 7.40 22.88
C TRP A 146 14.90 6.74 21.79
N GLY A 147 15.20 6.91 20.51
CA GLY A 147 14.48 6.25 19.42
C GLY A 147 14.06 7.19 18.31
N VAL A 148 13.10 6.74 17.51
CA VAL A 148 12.59 7.42 16.31
C VAL A 148 11.08 7.62 16.45
N LEU A 149 10.64 8.89 16.42
CA LEU A 149 9.24 9.25 16.28
C LEU A 149 8.93 9.59 14.82
N GLN A 150 7.81 9.14 14.34
CA GLN A 150 7.27 9.44 13.02
C GLN A 150 5.80 9.81 13.15
N ALA A 151 5.38 10.84 12.43
CA ALA A 151 3.99 11.20 12.30
C ALA A 151 3.71 11.58 10.84
N ASN A 152 2.55 11.21 10.33
CA ASN A 152 2.09 11.66 9.03
C ASN A 152 0.58 11.95 9.06
N ALA A 153 0.14 12.86 8.20
CA ALA A 153 -1.27 13.12 7.94
C ALA A 153 -1.42 13.32 6.44
N GLN A 154 -2.37 12.63 5.83
CA GLN A 154 -2.53 12.63 4.38
C GLN A 154 -3.99 12.51 3.98
N ALA A 155 -4.37 13.20 2.92
CA ALA A 155 -5.71 13.21 2.34
C ALA A 155 -5.74 12.50 0.99
N GLU A 156 -6.86 11.87 0.69
CA GLU A 156 -7.14 11.23 -0.58
C GLU A 156 -7.38 12.30 -1.67
N VAL A 157 -6.72 12.16 -2.82
CA VAL A 157 -6.76 13.16 -3.90
C VAL A 157 -7.11 12.59 -5.28
N THR A 158 -7.41 11.31 -5.37
CA THR A 158 -7.71 10.63 -6.66
C THR A 158 -9.21 10.45 -6.91
N GLY A 159 -10.07 10.95 -6.00
CA GLY A 159 -11.52 10.90 -6.15
C GLY A 159 -12.14 9.54 -5.79
N HIS A 160 -11.46 8.75 -5.00
CA HIS A 160 -11.94 7.48 -4.49
C HIS A 160 -12.59 7.62 -3.11
N GLY A 161 -13.68 8.38 -3.04
CA GLY A 161 -14.45 8.59 -1.82
C GLY A 161 -13.98 9.73 -0.93
N GLY A 162 -12.77 10.26 -1.14
CA GLY A 162 -12.19 11.30 -0.30
C GLY A 162 -11.71 10.77 1.05
N GLY A 163 -11.61 11.67 2.04
CA GLY A 163 -11.20 11.33 3.39
C GLY A 163 -9.70 11.48 3.63
N PHE A 164 -9.28 11.14 4.82
CA PHE A 164 -7.88 11.29 5.24
C PHE A 164 -7.47 10.20 6.24
N SER A 165 -6.16 10.04 6.39
CA SER A 165 -5.56 9.23 7.46
C SER A 165 -4.45 9.99 8.15
N ALA A 166 -4.25 9.67 9.44
CA ALA A 166 -3.13 10.15 10.23
C ALA A 166 -2.48 8.96 10.95
N ASP A 167 -1.17 8.97 11.05
CA ASP A 167 -0.39 7.89 11.67
C ASP A 167 0.67 8.46 12.59
N ALA A 168 0.85 7.82 13.74
CA ALA A 168 1.93 8.10 14.67
C ALA A 168 2.63 6.79 15.03
N ARG A 169 3.97 6.78 14.96
CA ARG A 169 4.79 5.58 15.18
C ARG A 169 6.02 5.92 16.02
N TYR A 170 6.31 5.08 16.99
CA TYR A 170 7.55 5.08 17.74
C TYR A 170 8.32 3.80 17.47
N ALA A 171 9.60 3.90 17.17
CA ALA A 171 10.49 2.77 16.94
C ALA A 171 11.79 2.94 17.73
N TYR A 172 12.34 1.83 18.20
CA TYR A 172 13.61 1.82 18.93
C TYR A 172 14.63 0.90 18.24
N PRO A 173 15.77 1.44 17.73
CA PRO A 173 16.80 0.63 17.09
C PRO A 173 17.62 -0.13 18.13
N ILE A 174 17.71 -1.44 17.99
CA ILE A 174 18.47 -2.36 18.86
C ILE A 174 19.56 -3.01 18.01
N PRO A 175 20.82 -2.53 18.07
CA PRO A 175 21.94 -3.17 17.37
C PRO A 175 22.25 -4.54 17.98
N ALA A 176 22.36 -5.58 17.17
CA ALA A 176 22.73 -6.93 17.54
C ALA A 176 23.74 -7.50 16.51
N GLY A 177 25.00 -7.23 16.73
CA GLY A 177 26.07 -7.59 15.80
C GLY A 177 25.91 -6.89 14.44
N ARG A 178 25.65 -7.66 13.37
CA ARG A 178 25.43 -7.12 12.02
C ARG A 178 23.97 -6.75 11.76
N VAL A 179 23.05 -7.16 12.61
CA VAL A 179 21.62 -6.92 12.44
C VAL A 179 21.21 -5.79 13.38
N THR A 180 20.40 -4.87 12.87
CA THR A 180 19.68 -3.92 13.71
C THR A 180 18.21 -4.32 13.71
N PHE A 181 17.67 -4.63 14.89
CA PHE A 181 16.24 -4.84 15.09
C PHE A 181 15.57 -3.50 15.40
N MET A 182 14.37 -3.32 14.87
CA MET A 182 13.58 -2.09 15.06
C MET A 182 12.15 -2.46 15.47
N PRO A 183 11.92 -2.85 16.72
CA PRO A 183 10.56 -2.95 17.25
C PRO A 183 9.90 -1.57 17.24
N ALA A 184 8.61 -1.53 16.93
CA ALA A 184 7.83 -0.31 16.92
C ALA A 184 6.38 -0.54 17.35
N LEU A 185 5.79 0.51 17.87
CA LEU A 185 4.36 0.64 18.16
C LEU A 185 3.83 1.86 17.44
N GLY A 186 2.58 1.80 17.01
CA GLY A 186 1.95 2.93 16.37
C GLY A 186 0.44 2.82 16.35
N VAL A 187 -0.16 3.90 15.88
CA VAL A 187 -1.61 4.02 15.71
C VAL A 187 -1.90 4.72 14.39
N THR A 188 -2.90 4.22 13.67
CA THR A 188 -3.41 4.85 12.46
C THR A 188 -4.86 5.25 12.69
N TYR A 189 -5.16 6.52 12.50
CA TYR A 189 -6.52 7.03 12.38
C TYR A 189 -6.93 7.05 10.91
N THR A 190 -8.16 6.63 10.62
CA THR A 190 -8.76 6.69 9.28
C THR A 190 -10.14 7.34 9.39
N SER A 191 -10.40 8.33 8.53
CA SER A 191 -11.69 9.02 8.49
C SER A 191 -12.81 8.11 8.00
N ALA A 192 -14.06 8.51 8.28
CA ALA A 192 -15.26 7.78 7.87
C ALA A 192 -15.30 7.59 6.34
N ASP A 193 -15.08 8.65 5.57
CA ASP A 193 -15.14 8.59 4.11
C ASP A 193 -14.14 7.59 3.51
N LEU A 194 -12.90 7.56 4.04
CA LEU A 194 -11.88 6.64 3.57
C LEU A 194 -12.20 5.19 3.98
N ASN A 195 -12.71 4.97 5.20
CA ASN A 195 -13.16 3.66 5.62
C ASN A 195 -14.39 3.18 4.83
N ASP A 196 -15.36 4.07 4.59
CA ASP A 196 -16.58 3.73 3.86
C ASP A 196 -16.29 3.34 2.41
N TYR A 197 -15.34 4.01 1.76
CA TYR A 197 -14.90 3.61 0.42
C TYR A 197 -14.37 2.17 0.39
N TYR A 198 -13.56 1.75 1.37
CA TYR A 198 -12.94 0.41 1.37
C TYR A 198 -13.81 -0.67 2.01
N PHE A 199 -14.61 -0.32 3.01
CA PHE A 199 -15.34 -1.28 3.86
C PHE A 199 -16.85 -1.03 3.91
N GLY A 200 -17.35 -0.01 3.26
CA GLY A 200 -18.78 0.25 3.14
C GLY A 200 -19.47 -0.69 2.17
N VAL A 201 -20.75 -0.93 2.40
CA VAL A 201 -21.66 -1.66 1.51
C VAL A 201 -22.84 -0.76 1.18
N SER A 202 -22.89 -0.25 -0.05
CA SER A 202 -23.97 0.61 -0.52
C SER A 202 -25.29 -0.16 -0.63
N GLU A 203 -26.41 0.57 -0.66
CA GLU A 203 -27.74 -0.02 -0.85
C GLU A 203 -27.82 -0.91 -2.10
N ARG A 204 -27.23 -0.48 -3.22
CA ARG A 204 -27.18 -1.26 -4.47
C ARG A 204 -26.37 -2.54 -4.31
N GLU A 205 -25.27 -2.48 -3.59
CA GLU A 205 -24.44 -3.65 -3.30
C GLU A 205 -25.15 -4.61 -2.36
N ALA A 206 -25.81 -4.10 -1.32
CA ALA A 206 -26.62 -4.89 -0.40
C ALA A 206 -27.76 -5.64 -1.13
N ALA A 207 -28.50 -4.95 -2.01
CA ALA A 207 -29.60 -5.55 -2.77
C ALA A 207 -29.13 -6.70 -3.69
N ARG A 208 -27.94 -6.63 -4.29
CA ARG A 208 -27.46 -7.69 -5.19
C ARG A 208 -26.66 -8.78 -4.51
N SER A 209 -25.98 -8.49 -3.39
CA SER A 209 -25.11 -9.44 -2.69
C SER A 209 -25.81 -10.17 -1.54
N GLY A 210 -26.88 -9.60 -1.02
CA GLY A 210 -27.55 -10.08 0.20
C GLY A 210 -26.76 -9.77 1.48
N LEU A 211 -25.70 -8.96 1.41
CA LEU A 211 -25.03 -8.40 2.59
C LEU A 211 -25.88 -7.26 3.18
N ALA A 212 -25.73 -7.02 4.48
CA ALA A 212 -26.33 -5.84 5.09
C ALA A 212 -25.69 -4.56 4.52
N GLN A 213 -26.51 -3.52 4.31
CA GLN A 213 -26.00 -2.18 4.04
C GLN A 213 -25.13 -1.73 5.22
N TYR A 214 -23.99 -1.11 4.94
CA TYR A 214 -23.05 -0.68 5.95
C TYR A 214 -22.35 0.61 5.54
N SER A 215 -22.35 1.57 6.43
CA SER A 215 -21.56 2.80 6.30
C SER A 215 -20.48 2.80 7.38
N ALA A 216 -19.23 2.70 6.95
CA ALA A 216 -18.12 2.60 7.87
C ALA A 216 -17.78 3.98 8.48
N GLY A 217 -17.77 4.05 9.80
CA GLY A 217 -17.34 5.23 10.55
C GLY A 217 -15.82 5.45 10.51
N SER A 218 -15.36 6.53 11.13
CA SER A 218 -13.94 6.71 11.42
C SER A 218 -13.46 5.73 12.48
N GLY A 219 -12.14 5.51 12.53
CA GLY A 219 -11.59 4.60 13.53
C GLY A 219 -10.10 4.74 13.76
N VAL A 220 -9.64 4.17 14.86
CA VAL A 220 -8.23 4.09 15.25
C VAL A 220 -7.80 2.62 15.26
N SER A 221 -6.76 2.33 14.52
CA SER A 221 -6.16 0.99 14.39
C SER A 221 -4.76 1.00 15.00
N PRO A 222 -4.56 0.51 16.22
CA PRO A 222 -3.23 0.35 16.78
C PRO A 222 -2.49 -0.79 16.09
N TYR A 223 -1.16 -0.68 16.03
CA TYR A 223 -0.32 -1.73 15.47
C TYR A 223 1.00 -1.88 16.19
N MET A 224 1.59 -3.05 16.03
CA MET A 224 2.97 -3.32 16.36
C MET A 224 3.71 -3.83 15.13
N ASP A 225 4.96 -3.45 14.98
CA ASP A 225 5.84 -4.01 13.97
C ASP A 225 7.24 -4.27 14.51
N ILE A 226 7.93 -5.18 13.86
CA ILE A 226 9.36 -5.36 14.04
C ILE A 226 10.01 -5.49 12.67
N ALA A 227 11.12 -4.80 12.49
CA ALA A 227 11.97 -4.98 11.33
C ALA A 227 13.38 -5.39 11.75
N ALA A 228 14.04 -6.14 10.86
CA ALA A 228 15.44 -6.52 10.98
C ALA A 228 16.17 -6.02 9.74
N VAL A 229 17.20 -5.21 9.93
CA VAL A 229 18.04 -4.63 8.86
C VAL A 229 19.43 -5.23 8.97
N MET A 230 19.92 -5.84 7.91
CA MET A 230 21.21 -6.51 7.85
C MET A 230 22.03 -6.04 6.65
N PRO A 231 23.11 -5.27 6.86
CA PRO A 231 24.11 -5.03 5.83
C PRO A 231 24.81 -6.34 5.44
N LEU A 232 24.73 -6.72 4.16
CA LEU A 232 25.39 -7.92 3.60
C LEU A 232 26.77 -7.60 3.01
N GLY A 233 27.20 -6.36 3.16
CA GLY A 233 28.46 -5.84 2.67
C GLY A 233 28.37 -4.32 2.46
N PRO A 234 29.34 -3.70 1.76
CA PRO A 234 29.36 -2.23 1.65
C PRO A 234 28.23 -1.65 0.77
N ARG A 235 27.51 -2.47 0.00
CA ARG A 235 26.48 -2.00 -0.95
C ARG A 235 25.15 -2.70 -0.82
N TRP A 236 25.09 -3.89 -0.24
CA TRP A 236 23.87 -4.68 -0.14
C TRP A 236 23.26 -4.58 1.26
N THR A 237 21.95 -4.42 1.31
CA THR A 237 21.18 -4.43 2.55
C THR A 237 19.96 -5.34 2.37
N ALA A 238 19.81 -6.31 3.26
CA ALA A 238 18.61 -7.10 3.41
C ALA A 238 17.75 -6.52 4.52
N THR A 239 16.42 -6.50 4.31
CA THR A 239 15.46 -6.09 5.34
C THR A 239 14.33 -7.09 5.40
N ALA A 240 13.93 -7.49 6.61
CA ALA A 240 12.75 -8.28 6.87
C ALA A 240 11.87 -7.52 7.85
N SER A 241 10.55 -7.55 7.68
CA SER A 241 9.62 -6.95 8.64
C SER A 241 8.31 -7.71 8.72
N ILE A 242 7.70 -7.64 9.88
CA ILE A 242 6.33 -8.11 10.13
C ILE A 242 5.59 -7.01 10.88
N ARG A 243 4.30 -6.84 10.55
CA ARG A 243 3.38 -5.93 11.25
C ARG A 243 2.06 -6.61 11.49
N ARG A 244 1.52 -6.42 12.68
CA ARG A 244 0.14 -6.74 13.03
C ARG A 244 -0.61 -5.47 13.38
N THR A 245 -1.73 -5.25 12.72
CA THR A 245 -2.63 -4.11 12.95
C THR A 245 -3.95 -4.64 13.49
N SER A 246 -4.36 -4.18 14.66
CA SER A 246 -5.71 -4.42 15.18
C SER A 246 -6.69 -3.49 14.46
N LEU A 247 -7.76 -4.08 13.91
CA LEU A 247 -8.72 -3.31 13.12
C LEU A 247 -9.60 -2.44 14.03
N ALA A 248 -9.84 -1.21 13.62
CA ALA A 248 -10.86 -0.37 14.24
C ALA A 248 -12.24 -1.02 14.12
N ASP A 249 -13.14 -0.74 15.07
CA ASP A 249 -14.49 -1.29 15.11
C ASP A 249 -15.24 -1.01 13.79
N ALA A 250 -15.11 0.21 13.26
CA ALA A 250 -15.70 0.61 11.98
C ALA A 250 -15.25 -0.24 10.78
N VAL A 251 -14.10 -0.89 10.85
CA VAL A 251 -13.61 -1.83 9.82
C VAL A 251 -13.99 -3.26 10.16
N ARG A 252 -13.87 -3.64 11.43
CA ARG A 252 -14.15 -5.00 11.92
C ARG A 252 -15.63 -5.36 11.76
N ASP A 253 -16.53 -4.42 12.03
CA ASP A 253 -17.98 -4.64 12.02
C ASP A 253 -18.56 -4.60 10.59
N SER A 254 -17.74 -4.28 9.57
CA SER A 254 -18.16 -4.35 8.18
C SER A 254 -18.52 -5.79 7.76
N PRO A 255 -19.63 -6.01 7.05
CA PRO A 255 -19.98 -7.32 6.50
C PRO A 255 -18.97 -7.82 5.45
N MET A 256 -18.08 -6.95 4.96
CA MET A 256 -16.98 -7.34 4.07
C MET A 256 -15.78 -7.94 4.82
N THR A 257 -15.70 -7.75 6.14
CA THR A 257 -14.51 -8.06 6.94
C THR A 257 -14.65 -9.40 7.66
N ARG A 258 -13.54 -10.12 7.79
CA ARG A 258 -13.39 -11.30 8.64
C ARG A 258 -12.16 -11.15 9.51
N GLY A 259 -12.35 -11.36 10.81
CA GLY A 259 -11.28 -11.23 11.80
C GLY A 259 -11.13 -9.81 12.33
N ASP A 260 -10.20 -9.66 13.27
CA ASP A 260 -9.99 -8.47 14.08
C ASP A 260 -8.62 -7.82 13.84
N HIS A 261 -7.81 -8.41 12.96
CA HIS A 261 -6.46 -7.91 12.66
C HIS A 261 -6.08 -8.11 11.19
N MET A 262 -5.09 -7.35 10.77
CA MET A 262 -4.43 -7.45 9.48
C MET A 262 -2.94 -7.70 9.70
N ASP A 263 -2.40 -8.72 9.05
CA ASP A 263 -0.98 -9.07 9.11
C ASP A 263 -0.28 -8.71 7.79
N THR A 264 0.90 -8.12 7.91
CA THR A 264 1.78 -7.83 6.78
C THR A 264 3.18 -8.35 7.07
N ALA A 265 3.78 -9.01 6.10
CA ALA A 265 5.19 -9.39 6.13
C ALA A 265 5.89 -8.90 4.87
N ALA A 266 7.13 -8.44 5.00
CA ALA A 266 7.92 -7.99 3.87
C ALA A 266 9.37 -8.46 3.97
N LEU A 267 9.94 -8.78 2.80
CA LEU A 267 11.37 -9.05 2.62
C LEU A 267 11.87 -8.16 1.50
N SER A 268 13.03 -7.57 1.67
CA SER A 268 13.66 -6.78 0.61
C SER A 268 15.17 -6.99 0.56
N LEU A 269 15.72 -6.82 -0.64
CA LEU A 269 17.14 -6.77 -0.90
C LEU A 269 17.42 -5.54 -1.75
N SER A 270 18.30 -4.64 -1.28
CA SER A 270 18.63 -3.39 -1.94
C SER A 270 20.13 -3.25 -2.15
N TYR A 271 20.51 -2.61 -3.27
CA TYR A 271 21.87 -2.26 -3.64
C TYR A 271 22.02 -0.73 -3.64
N GLY A 272 22.93 -0.20 -2.84
CA GLY A 272 23.27 1.22 -2.74
C GLY A 272 24.44 1.61 -3.66
N PHE A 273 24.33 2.78 -4.32
CA PHE A 273 25.34 3.33 -5.23
C PHE A 273 25.56 4.84 -5.04
#